data_5795f49aa245175aa76849d5bcd309e3
#
_entry.id   5795f49aa245175aa76849d5bcd309e3
#
_cell.length_a   1.000
_cell.length_b   1.000
_cell.length_c   1.000
_cell.angle_alpha   90.00
_cell.angle_beta   90.00
_cell.angle_gamma   90.00
#
_symmetry.space_group_name_H-M   'P 1'
#
loop_
_entity.id
_entity.type
_entity.pdbx_description
1 polymer ?
#
loop_
_entity_poly.entity_id
_entity_poly.type
_entity_poly.pdbx_seq_one_letter_code
_entity_poly.pdbx_strand_id
1 'polypeptide(L)'
;MRNRLRHLIRKELLQLRRDRRMMFALIFAPIFQLFLFGYAVTLDIKHLPMVVCDRARQAESRALVNSFARSGYFELRGWVSSPDEMDELIESGRALMGLYLPADFAKRLARGEPAPLQVVLDGTDMNSAGIAGGYAGALIAHYALTRTPETVMQAALENQPRVFYNPELRSVNYMVPGVICMILGTVMTALTAMAIVREREAGTLEQLIVTPIHPIELMLGKTLPFAAIGLFDVLLIIVVARLWFRVPIAGSAPLLLALAVAFLLTTLGLGLFISTVSRTQQQAMLTAFFVVMPSVILSGFMFPIENMPRVCLLYTSDAADE
;
A
#
# COMPACT_ATOMS: atom_id res chain seq x y z
N MET A 1 -13.93 30.02 29.85
CA MET A 1 -13.46 29.22 28.73
C MET A 1 -12.33 28.24 29.10
N ARG A 2 -11.11 28.70 29.43
CA ARG A 2 -9.95 27.81 29.61
C ARG A 2 -10.12 26.72 30.72
N ASN A 3 -10.75 27.02 31.83
CA ASN A 3 -10.95 26.05 32.92
C ASN A 3 -12.00 24.99 32.62
N ARG A 4 -13.10 25.34 31.94
CA ARG A 4 -14.14 24.41 31.53
C ARG A 4 -13.63 23.40 30.50
N LEU A 5 -12.96 23.87 29.48
CA LEU A 5 -12.32 23.03 28.46
C LEU A 5 -11.31 22.06 29.11
N ARG A 6 -10.48 22.53 30.04
CA ARG A 6 -9.51 21.68 30.77
C ARG A 6 -10.19 20.57 31.57
N HIS A 7 -11.31 20.86 32.24
CA HIS A 7 -12.06 19.86 32.99
C HIS A 7 -12.70 18.83 32.07
N LEU A 8 -13.22 19.26 30.92
CA LEU A 8 -13.79 18.37 29.93
C LEU A 8 -12.74 17.43 29.34
N ILE A 9 -11.60 17.97 28.91
CA ILE A 9 -10.46 17.17 28.41
C ILE A 9 -10.00 16.15 29.47
N ARG A 10 -9.87 16.60 30.74
CA ARG A 10 -9.47 15.71 31.83
C ARG A 10 -10.48 14.59 32.07
N LYS A 11 -11.78 14.90 32.00
CA LYS A 11 -12.85 13.89 32.10
C LYS A 11 -12.71 12.84 31.00
N GLU A 12 -12.59 13.27 29.74
CA GLU A 12 -12.45 12.35 28.60
C GLU A 12 -11.19 11.47 28.71
N LEU A 13 -10.03 12.07 29.04
CA LEU A 13 -8.78 11.31 29.24
C LEU A 13 -8.87 10.31 30.40
N LEU A 14 -9.55 10.66 31.50
CA LEU A 14 -9.76 9.74 32.61
C LEU A 14 -10.73 8.60 32.22
N GLN A 15 -11.74 8.90 31.43
CA GLN A 15 -12.69 7.93 30.93
C GLN A 15 -12.01 6.94 29.98
N LEU A 16 -11.21 7.43 29.03
CA LEU A 16 -10.38 6.62 28.14
C LEU A 16 -9.40 5.73 28.93
N ARG A 17 -8.67 6.29 29.89
CA ARG A 17 -7.72 5.54 30.72
C ARG A 17 -8.36 4.45 31.57
N ARG A 18 -9.62 4.64 32.02
CA ARG A 18 -10.37 3.65 32.81
C ARG A 18 -10.93 2.53 31.95
N ASP A 19 -11.21 2.77 30.69
CA ASP A 19 -11.66 1.76 29.74
C ASP A 19 -10.45 0.96 29.21
N ARG A 20 -10.08 -0.09 29.95
CA ARG A 20 -8.94 -0.96 29.61
C ARG A 20 -9.08 -1.61 28.22
N ARG A 21 -10.32 -1.95 27.82
CA ARG A 21 -10.59 -2.58 26.52
C ARG A 21 -10.32 -1.60 25.37
N MET A 22 -10.79 -0.38 25.54
CA MET A 22 -10.60 0.69 24.56
C MET A 22 -9.13 1.10 24.46
N MET A 23 -8.43 1.22 25.61
CA MET A 23 -6.97 1.53 25.63
C MET A 23 -6.14 0.42 24.98
N PHE A 24 -6.49 -0.85 25.25
CA PHE A 24 -5.82 -1.97 24.59
C PHE A 24 -6.06 -1.94 23.09
N ALA A 25 -7.31 -1.76 22.65
CA ALA A 25 -7.63 -1.65 21.23
C ALA A 25 -6.92 -0.49 20.53
N LEU A 26 -6.84 0.69 21.18
CA LEU A 26 -6.17 1.88 20.63
C LEU A 26 -4.67 1.66 20.37
N ILE A 27 -3.97 1.02 21.28
CA ILE A 27 -2.52 0.81 21.17
C ILE A 27 -2.20 -0.47 20.40
N PHE A 28 -2.90 -1.56 20.71
CA PHE A 28 -2.57 -2.87 20.14
C PHE A 28 -3.07 -3.03 18.71
N ALA A 29 -4.27 -2.53 18.38
CA ALA A 29 -4.82 -2.72 17.04
C ALA A 29 -3.96 -2.06 15.94
N PRO A 30 -3.49 -0.80 16.06
CA PRO A 30 -2.60 -0.20 15.07
C PRO A 30 -1.30 -0.97 14.89
N ILE A 31 -0.67 -1.39 15.98
CA ILE A 31 0.57 -2.17 15.93
C ILE A 31 0.31 -3.53 15.27
N PHE A 32 -0.72 -4.24 15.70
CA PHE A 32 -1.07 -5.55 15.15
C PHE A 32 -1.39 -5.46 13.65
N GLN A 33 -2.18 -4.46 13.25
CA GLN A 33 -2.49 -4.20 11.84
C GLN A 33 -1.23 -3.86 11.04
N LEU A 34 -0.33 -3.05 11.60
CA LEU A 34 0.95 -2.74 10.96
C LEU A 34 1.78 -4.00 10.72
N PHE A 35 1.88 -4.89 11.70
CA PHE A 35 2.58 -6.16 11.54
C PHE A 35 1.87 -7.07 10.55
N LEU A 36 0.55 -7.20 10.65
CA LEU A 36 -0.24 -8.01 9.74
C LEU A 36 -0.06 -7.56 8.28
N PHE A 37 -0.24 -6.28 8.00
CA PHE A 37 -0.07 -5.76 6.64
C PHE A 37 1.39 -5.69 6.21
N GLY A 38 2.32 -5.36 7.11
CA GLY A 38 3.75 -5.31 6.81
C GLY A 38 4.35 -6.68 6.46
N TYR A 39 3.79 -7.77 6.96
CA TYR A 39 4.22 -9.14 6.64
C TYR A 39 3.30 -9.84 5.65
N ALA A 40 1.98 -9.68 5.73
CA ALA A 40 1.03 -10.37 4.88
C ALA A 40 0.97 -9.81 3.46
N VAL A 41 1.22 -8.50 3.31
CA VAL A 41 1.21 -7.81 2.01
C VAL A 41 2.65 -7.55 1.55
N THR A 42 3.52 -8.54 1.65
CA THR A 42 4.81 -8.49 0.97
C THR A 42 4.56 -8.78 -0.51
N LEU A 43 4.56 -7.72 -1.32
CA LEU A 43 4.59 -7.82 -2.78
C LEU A 43 6.02 -8.15 -3.29
N ASP A 44 6.96 -8.39 -2.40
CA ASP A 44 8.31 -8.87 -2.74
C ASP A 44 8.21 -10.37 -3.10
N ILE A 45 7.66 -10.63 -4.25
CA ILE A 45 7.58 -11.99 -4.77
C ILE A 45 8.99 -12.36 -5.23
N LYS A 46 9.64 -13.21 -4.45
CA LYS A 46 10.94 -13.83 -4.78
C LYS A 46 10.71 -15.28 -5.12
N HIS A 47 11.64 -15.84 -5.92
CA HIS A 47 11.57 -17.26 -6.31
C HIS A 47 10.29 -17.62 -7.09
N LEU A 48 9.89 -16.73 -8.03
CA LEU A 48 8.78 -16.99 -8.95
C LEU A 48 9.08 -18.27 -9.76
N PRO A 49 8.24 -19.31 -9.69
CA PRO A 49 8.46 -20.54 -10.43
C PRO A 49 8.38 -20.27 -11.93
N MET A 50 9.50 -20.51 -12.63
CA MET A 50 9.66 -20.26 -14.06
C MET A 50 9.97 -21.57 -14.78
N VAL A 51 9.35 -21.76 -15.94
CA VAL A 51 9.69 -22.83 -16.90
C VAL A 51 10.20 -22.23 -18.20
N VAL A 52 11.09 -22.93 -18.88
CA VAL A 52 11.75 -22.42 -20.08
C VAL A 52 11.59 -23.39 -21.24
N CYS A 53 11.08 -22.92 -22.36
CA CYS A 53 11.05 -23.58 -23.64
C CYS A 53 12.15 -22.97 -24.54
N ASP A 54 13.36 -23.52 -24.49
CA ASP A 54 14.50 -23.07 -25.29
C ASP A 54 14.66 -23.94 -26.56
N ARG A 55 14.17 -23.42 -27.70
CA ARG A 55 14.35 -24.08 -29.00
C ARG A 55 15.65 -23.67 -29.69
N ALA A 56 16.30 -22.59 -29.24
CA ALA A 56 17.59 -22.17 -29.77
C ALA A 56 18.72 -23.08 -29.31
N ARG A 57 18.68 -23.55 -28.04
CA ARG A 57 19.68 -24.46 -27.42
C ARG A 57 21.13 -24.01 -27.58
N GLN A 58 21.39 -22.69 -27.61
CA GLN A 58 22.70 -22.10 -27.83
C GLN A 58 23.22 -21.40 -26.57
N ALA A 59 24.47 -20.93 -26.63
CA ALA A 59 25.11 -20.30 -25.46
C ALA A 59 24.41 -19.01 -25.05
N GLU A 60 23.91 -18.24 -26.02
CA GLU A 60 23.22 -16.98 -25.83
C GLU A 60 21.88 -17.17 -25.13
N SER A 61 21.05 -18.16 -25.56
CA SER A 61 19.80 -18.47 -24.90
C SER A 61 20.00 -18.95 -23.46
N ARG A 62 20.99 -19.79 -23.23
CA ARG A 62 21.36 -20.25 -21.88
C ARG A 62 21.87 -19.10 -21.00
N ALA A 63 22.64 -18.16 -21.58
CA ALA A 63 23.11 -16.98 -20.84
C ALA A 63 21.97 -16.08 -20.38
N LEU A 64 20.94 -15.88 -21.24
CA LEU A 64 19.73 -15.15 -20.86
C LEU A 64 18.99 -15.88 -19.74
N VAL A 65 18.71 -17.18 -19.86
CA VAL A 65 18.03 -17.97 -18.82
C VAL A 65 18.81 -17.94 -17.50
N ASN A 66 20.14 -18.02 -17.56
CA ASN A 66 20.98 -17.90 -16.36
C ASN A 66 20.89 -16.52 -15.71
N SER A 67 20.67 -15.45 -16.48
CA SER A 67 20.44 -14.11 -15.90
C SER A 67 19.14 -14.05 -15.09
N PHE A 68 18.09 -14.72 -15.56
CA PHE A 68 16.85 -14.89 -14.81
C PHE A 68 17.05 -15.69 -13.51
N ALA A 69 17.68 -16.86 -13.62
CA ALA A 69 17.94 -17.73 -12.45
C ALA A 69 18.83 -17.08 -11.39
N ARG A 70 19.81 -16.25 -11.80
CA ARG A 70 20.73 -15.55 -10.89
C ARG A 70 20.15 -14.26 -10.31
N SER A 71 19.05 -13.75 -10.86
CA SER A 71 18.44 -12.48 -10.41
C SER A 71 17.88 -12.56 -8.98
N GLY A 72 17.59 -13.79 -8.48
CA GLY A 72 16.90 -14.01 -7.21
C GLY A 72 15.39 -13.77 -7.27
N TYR A 73 14.86 -13.28 -8.40
CA TYR A 73 13.42 -13.07 -8.59
C TYR A 73 12.75 -14.33 -9.12
N PHE A 74 13.45 -15.13 -9.94
CA PHE A 74 12.91 -16.29 -10.62
C PHE A 74 13.61 -17.57 -10.16
N GLU A 75 12.84 -18.63 -9.99
CA GLU A 75 13.32 -19.98 -9.71
C GLU A 75 13.04 -20.87 -10.92
N LEU A 76 14.09 -21.32 -11.60
CA LEU A 76 13.95 -22.22 -12.72
C LEU A 76 13.51 -23.62 -12.26
N ARG A 77 12.25 -23.97 -12.50
CA ARG A 77 11.65 -25.27 -12.14
C ARG A 77 11.93 -26.37 -13.15
N GLY A 78 12.14 -25.99 -14.41
CA GLY A 78 12.40 -26.98 -15.45
C GLY A 78 12.52 -26.41 -16.84
N TRP A 79 12.95 -27.29 -17.74
CA TRP A 79 13.00 -27.07 -19.18
C TRP A 79 11.89 -27.89 -19.81
N VAL A 80 11.14 -27.29 -20.72
CA VAL A 80 10.06 -27.95 -21.47
C VAL A 80 10.39 -28.01 -22.94
N SER A 81 9.83 -29.02 -23.61
CA SER A 81 10.15 -29.30 -25.01
C SER A 81 9.24 -28.60 -26.00
N SER A 82 8.05 -28.21 -25.57
CA SER A 82 7.05 -27.54 -26.41
C SER A 82 6.35 -26.38 -25.70
N PRO A 83 5.80 -25.41 -26.44
CA PRO A 83 4.94 -24.38 -25.86
C PRO A 83 3.71 -24.96 -25.15
N ASP A 84 3.09 -26.01 -25.70
CA ASP A 84 1.91 -26.64 -25.12
C ASP A 84 2.20 -27.23 -23.71
N GLU A 85 3.37 -27.83 -23.52
CA GLU A 85 3.84 -28.33 -22.21
C GLU A 85 4.08 -27.17 -21.23
N MET A 86 4.56 -26.03 -21.73
CA MET A 86 4.74 -24.81 -20.93
C MET A 86 3.38 -24.27 -20.48
N ASP A 87 2.41 -24.19 -21.36
CA ASP A 87 1.07 -23.71 -21.07
C ASP A 87 0.36 -24.62 -20.05
N GLU A 88 0.50 -25.95 -20.17
CA GLU A 88 -0.04 -26.92 -19.20
C GLU A 88 0.55 -26.72 -17.79
N LEU A 89 1.84 -26.43 -17.71
CA LEU A 89 2.49 -26.16 -16.40
C LEU A 89 2.02 -24.85 -15.78
N ILE A 90 1.73 -23.84 -16.59
CA ILE A 90 1.18 -22.57 -16.13
C ILE A 90 -0.28 -22.73 -15.69
N GLU A 91 -1.12 -23.36 -16.53
CA GLU A 91 -2.53 -23.62 -16.22
C GLU A 91 -2.71 -24.49 -14.95
N SER A 92 -1.81 -25.43 -14.72
CA SER A 92 -1.81 -26.26 -13.50
C SER A 92 -1.26 -25.55 -12.26
N GLY A 93 -0.83 -24.28 -12.35
CA GLY A 93 -0.27 -23.50 -11.25
C GLY A 93 1.13 -23.98 -10.78
N ARG A 94 1.79 -24.87 -11.56
CA ARG A 94 3.15 -25.37 -11.27
C ARG A 94 4.23 -24.38 -11.69
N ALA A 95 3.92 -23.47 -12.63
CA ALA A 95 4.75 -22.33 -13.01
C ALA A 95 3.91 -21.07 -13.08
N LEU A 96 4.49 -19.94 -12.68
CA LEU A 96 3.87 -18.61 -12.82
C LEU A 96 4.31 -17.92 -14.10
N MET A 97 5.48 -18.28 -14.61
CA MET A 97 6.06 -17.69 -15.81
C MET A 97 6.65 -18.74 -16.74
N GLY A 98 6.38 -18.59 -18.03
CA GLY A 98 7.00 -19.30 -19.12
C GLY A 98 7.88 -18.37 -19.95
N LEU A 99 9.09 -18.80 -20.28
CA LEU A 99 9.98 -18.10 -21.19
C LEU A 99 10.19 -18.94 -22.44
N TYR A 100 9.70 -18.46 -23.57
CA TYR A 100 9.88 -19.11 -24.86
C TYR A 100 10.95 -18.43 -25.70
N LEU A 101 11.95 -19.20 -26.13
CA LEU A 101 13.05 -18.75 -26.98
C LEU A 101 13.01 -19.53 -28.31
N PRO A 102 12.70 -18.85 -29.44
CA PRO A 102 12.60 -19.49 -30.74
C PRO A 102 13.99 -19.97 -31.25
N ALA A 103 13.98 -20.92 -32.21
CA ALA A 103 15.18 -21.55 -32.71
C ALA A 103 16.18 -20.60 -33.40
N ASP A 104 15.71 -19.48 -33.91
CA ASP A 104 16.49 -18.44 -34.60
C ASP A 104 16.97 -17.29 -33.65
N PHE A 105 16.64 -17.36 -32.36
CA PHE A 105 16.95 -16.32 -31.35
C PHE A 105 18.43 -15.91 -31.38
N ALA A 106 19.34 -16.86 -31.22
CA ALA A 106 20.77 -16.57 -31.15
C ALA A 106 21.34 -16.12 -32.52
N LYS A 107 20.81 -16.63 -33.62
CA LYS A 107 21.21 -16.21 -34.97
C LYS A 107 20.84 -14.75 -35.23
N ARG A 108 19.64 -14.33 -34.86
CA ARG A 108 19.20 -12.93 -34.97
C ARG A 108 20.01 -12.02 -34.05
N LEU A 109 20.21 -12.45 -32.80
CA LEU A 109 21.03 -11.68 -31.85
C LEU A 109 22.47 -11.47 -32.38
N ALA A 110 23.10 -12.49 -32.97
CA ALA A 110 24.45 -12.39 -33.54
C ALA A 110 24.52 -11.47 -34.76
N ARG A 111 23.40 -11.26 -35.47
CA ARG A 111 23.29 -10.33 -36.62
C ARG A 111 22.93 -8.91 -36.24
N GLY A 112 22.67 -8.65 -34.93
CA GLY A 112 22.14 -7.37 -34.46
C GLY A 112 20.68 -7.11 -34.90
N GLU A 113 19.95 -8.16 -35.29
CA GLU A 113 18.54 -8.09 -35.66
C GLU A 113 17.66 -8.21 -34.42
N PRO A 114 16.40 -7.69 -34.45
CA PRO A 114 15.44 -7.92 -33.39
C PRO A 114 15.23 -9.43 -33.18
N ALA A 115 15.56 -9.93 -32.00
CA ALA A 115 15.41 -11.31 -31.61
C ALA A 115 14.16 -11.46 -30.74
N PRO A 116 12.97 -11.86 -31.28
CA PRO A 116 11.76 -11.99 -30.51
C PRO A 116 11.90 -13.10 -29.49
N LEU A 117 11.38 -12.87 -28.29
CA LEU A 117 11.15 -13.86 -27.27
C LEU A 117 9.76 -13.66 -26.70
N GLN A 118 9.18 -14.67 -26.09
CA GLN A 118 7.85 -14.56 -25.50
C GLN A 118 7.94 -14.87 -24.01
N VAL A 119 7.31 -14.00 -23.23
CA VAL A 119 7.07 -14.21 -21.80
C VAL A 119 5.58 -14.47 -21.62
N VAL A 120 5.25 -15.65 -21.11
CA VAL A 120 3.89 -16.06 -20.76
C VAL A 120 3.76 -15.97 -19.25
N LEU A 121 2.68 -15.37 -18.77
CA LEU A 121 2.45 -15.15 -17.34
C LEU A 121 1.10 -15.71 -16.93
N ASP A 122 1.02 -16.33 -15.77
CA ASP A 122 -0.25 -16.67 -15.14
C ASP A 122 -0.97 -15.39 -14.70
N GLY A 123 -2.05 -15.05 -15.38
CA GLY A 123 -2.88 -13.88 -15.10
C GLY A 123 -3.91 -14.06 -13.99
N THR A 124 -3.97 -15.23 -13.34
CA THR A 124 -4.94 -15.51 -12.27
C THR A 124 -4.75 -14.56 -11.08
N ASP A 125 -3.49 -14.26 -10.75
CA ASP A 125 -3.14 -13.18 -9.81
C ASP A 125 -2.49 -12.02 -10.57
N MET A 126 -3.27 -10.98 -10.84
CA MET A 126 -2.82 -9.78 -11.57
C MET A 126 -1.61 -9.09 -10.91
N ASN A 127 -1.51 -9.14 -9.58
CA ASN A 127 -0.43 -8.52 -8.84
C ASN A 127 0.90 -9.25 -9.09
N SER A 128 0.89 -10.57 -8.92
CA SER A 128 2.06 -11.42 -9.18
C SER A 128 2.48 -11.38 -10.64
N ALA A 129 1.53 -11.43 -11.57
CA ALA A 129 1.78 -11.33 -13.00
C ALA A 129 2.40 -9.98 -13.39
N GLY A 130 1.88 -8.87 -12.86
CA GLY A 130 2.42 -7.53 -13.12
C GLY A 130 3.85 -7.37 -12.63
N ILE A 131 4.16 -7.86 -11.43
CA ILE A 131 5.51 -7.83 -10.84
C ILE A 131 6.47 -8.73 -11.64
N ALA A 132 6.03 -9.96 -11.97
CA ALA A 132 6.83 -10.88 -12.77
C ALA A 132 7.15 -10.31 -14.16
N GLY A 133 6.15 -9.71 -14.81
CA GLY A 133 6.31 -9.04 -16.10
C GLY A 133 7.29 -7.88 -16.05
N GLY A 134 7.20 -7.05 -15.00
CA GLY A 134 8.13 -5.95 -14.76
C GLY A 134 9.58 -6.42 -14.58
N TYR A 135 9.81 -7.44 -13.75
CA TYR A 135 11.14 -8.02 -13.56
C TYR A 135 11.67 -8.68 -14.83
N ALA A 136 10.82 -9.43 -15.54
CA ALA A 136 11.21 -10.06 -16.80
C ALA A 136 11.60 -9.01 -17.85
N GLY A 137 10.80 -7.96 -18.01
CA GLY A 137 11.11 -6.84 -18.91
C GLY A 137 12.44 -6.14 -18.59
N ALA A 138 12.69 -5.86 -17.30
CA ALA A 138 13.95 -5.25 -16.85
C ALA A 138 15.16 -6.14 -17.10
N LEU A 139 15.06 -7.45 -16.85
CA LEU A 139 16.15 -8.41 -17.10
C LEU A 139 16.43 -8.57 -18.59
N ILE A 140 15.40 -8.62 -19.44
CA ILE A 140 15.53 -8.69 -20.91
C ILE A 140 16.21 -7.42 -21.43
N ALA A 141 15.76 -6.24 -20.99
CA ALA A 141 16.36 -4.98 -21.37
C ALA A 141 17.83 -4.89 -20.94
N HIS A 142 18.16 -5.26 -19.71
CA HIS A 142 19.54 -5.30 -19.22
C HIS A 142 20.41 -6.26 -20.01
N TYR A 143 19.90 -7.46 -20.33
CA TYR A 143 20.60 -8.44 -21.14
C TYR A 143 20.87 -7.92 -22.56
N ALA A 144 19.89 -7.27 -23.18
CA ALA A 144 20.03 -6.65 -24.50
C ALA A 144 21.14 -5.59 -24.52
N LEU A 145 21.17 -4.71 -23.51
CA LEU A 145 22.19 -3.67 -23.38
C LEU A 145 23.62 -4.22 -23.23
N THR A 146 23.78 -5.34 -22.52
CA THR A 146 25.10 -5.94 -22.25
C THR A 146 25.66 -6.75 -23.45
N ARG A 147 24.84 -7.08 -24.45
CA ARG A 147 25.21 -7.94 -25.57
C ARG A 147 25.20 -7.26 -26.92
N THR A 148 24.69 -6.05 -27.03
CA THR A 148 24.70 -5.28 -28.29
C THR A 148 26.09 -4.69 -28.52
N PRO A 149 26.75 -4.89 -29.68
CA PRO A 149 28.03 -4.26 -30.01
C PRO A 149 27.92 -2.73 -29.93
N GLU A 150 28.98 -2.07 -29.49
CA GLU A 150 29.05 -0.59 -29.30
C GLU A 150 28.59 0.22 -30.51
N THR A 151 28.71 -0.33 -31.72
CA THR A 151 28.32 0.31 -33.01
C THR A 151 26.80 0.41 -33.17
N VAL A 152 25.98 -0.44 -32.51
CA VAL A 152 24.52 -0.39 -32.58
C VAL A 152 23.97 0.43 -31.40
N MET A 153 24.77 0.59 -30.35
CA MET A 153 24.39 1.32 -29.11
C MET A 153 24.23 2.83 -29.31
N GLN A 154 24.80 3.42 -30.38
CA GLN A 154 24.62 4.85 -30.67
C GLN A 154 23.20 5.23 -31.14
N ALA A 155 22.36 4.28 -31.48
CA ALA A 155 20.96 4.50 -31.88
C ALA A 155 19.92 4.03 -30.84
N ALA A 156 20.33 3.32 -29.80
CA ALA A 156 19.43 2.90 -28.73
C ALA A 156 19.52 3.91 -27.58
N LEU A 157 18.45 4.66 -27.34
CA LEU A 157 18.26 5.43 -26.12
C LEU A 157 18.56 4.52 -24.93
N GLU A 158 19.64 4.79 -24.21
CA GLU A 158 20.04 4.08 -23.00
C GLU A 158 19.00 4.42 -21.91
N ASN A 159 17.96 3.59 -21.80
CA ASN A 159 17.00 3.70 -20.72
C ASN A 159 17.65 3.13 -19.46
N GLN A 160 18.29 3.98 -18.67
CA GLN A 160 18.73 3.65 -17.32
C GLN A 160 17.58 3.94 -16.35
N PRO A 161 16.75 2.95 -16.01
CA PRO A 161 15.67 3.17 -15.05
C PRO A 161 16.27 3.49 -13.69
N ARG A 162 16.16 4.74 -13.27
CA ARG A 162 16.58 5.19 -11.94
C ARG A 162 15.37 5.28 -11.06
N VAL A 163 15.23 4.31 -10.16
CA VAL A 163 14.15 4.31 -9.16
C VAL A 163 14.56 5.22 -8.01
N PHE A 164 13.83 6.33 -7.85
CA PHE A 164 14.01 7.24 -6.72
C PHE A 164 13.25 6.72 -5.50
N TYR A 165 13.75 7.02 -4.30
CA TYR A 165 13.14 6.74 -2.99
C TYR A 165 13.01 5.28 -2.57
N ASN A 166 12.93 4.33 -3.50
CA ASN A 166 12.88 2.89 -3.22
C ASN A 166 13.71 2.09 -4.25
N PRO A 167 15.04 2.25 -4.29
CA PRO A 167 15.91 1.61 -5.29
C PRO A 167 15.84 0.09 -5.27
N GLU A 168 15.57 -0.50 -4.10
CA GLU A 168 15.45 -1.94 -3.90
C GLU A 168 14.04 -2.46 -4.23
N LEU A 169 13.10 -1.59 -4.65
CA LEU A 169 11.70 -1.90 -4.94
C LEU A 169 11.02 -2.72 -3.81
N ARG A 170 11.41 -2.45 -2.55
CA ARG A 170 10.85 -3.16 -1.39
C ARG A 170 9.42 -2.71 -1.16
N SER A 171 8.49 -3.67 -1.23
CA SER A 171 7.06 -3.42 -1.03
C SER A 171 6.75 -2.78 0.32
N VAL A 172 7.50 -3.14 1.35
CA VAL A 172 7.37 -2.59 2.71
C VAL A 172 7.52 -1.06 2.73
N ASN A 173 8.42 -0.49 1.90
CA ASN A 173 8.65 0.95 1.83
C ASN A 173 7.44 1.73 1.28
N TYR A 174 6.62 1.09 0.45
CA TYR A 174 5.38 1.63 -0.09
C TYR A 174 4.18 1.31 0.83
N MET A 175 4.06 0.04 1.24
CA MET A 175 2.89 -0.45 1.97
C MET A 175 2.78 0.13 3.38
N VAL A 176 3.89 0.20 4.13
CA VAL A 176 3.86 0.66 5.53
C VAL A 176 3.32 2.08 5.68
N PRO A 177 3.78 3.09 4.92
CA PRO A 177 3.22 4.44 4.99
C PRO A 177 1.72 4.51 4.64
N GLY A 178 1.29 3.78 3.61
CA GLY A 178 -0.12 3.74 3.22
C GLY A 178 -1.02 3.09 4.27
N VAL A 179 -0.56 1.99 4.86
CA VAL A 179 -1.27 1.30 5.94
C VAL A 179 -1.40 2.20 7.18
N ILE A 180 -0.40 3.03 7.49
CA ILE A 180 -0.50 4.02 8.58
C ILE A 180 -1.70 4.93 8.36
N CYS A 181 -1.83 5.52 7.18
CA CYS A 181 -2.95 6.39 6.84
C CYS A 181 -4.29 5.65 6.91
N MET A 182 -4.35 4.42 6.41
CA MET A 182 -5.56 3.59 6.46
C MET A 182 -5.99 3.29 7.91
N ILE A 183 -5.06 2.89 8.76
CA ILE A 183 -5.32 2.56 10.17
C ILE A 183 -5.82 3.81 10.90
N LEU A 184 -5.07 4.91 10.80
CA LEU A 184 -5.43 6.17 11.46
C LEU A 184 -6.78 6.68 10.96
N GLY A 185 -7.02 6.67 9.64
CA GLY A 185 -8.28 7.09 9.05
C GLY A 185 -9.46 6.28 9.59
N THR A 186 -9.36 4.97 9.61
CA THR A 186 -10.44 4.09 10.05
C THR A 186 -10.66 4.18 11.56
N VAL A 187 -9.60 4.04 12.35
CA VAL A 187 -9.70 3.98 13.82
C VAL A 187 -10.11 5.34 14.39
N MET A 188 -9.48 6.43 13.97
CA MET A 188 -9.78 7.75 14.53
C MET A 188 -11.18 8.24 14.14
N THR A 189 -11.61 8.00 12.91
CA THR A 189 -12.98 8.36 12.47
C THR A 189 -14.03 7.57 13.25
N ALA A 190 -13.87 6.24 13.37
CA ALA A 190 -14.81 5.40 14.10
C ALA A 190 -14.89 5.74 15.59
N LEU A 191 -13.74 5.92 16.25
CA LEU A 191 -13.68 6.24 17.67
C LEU A 191 -14.30 7.60 17.99
N THR A 192 -14.00 8.62 17.17
CA THR A 192 -14.57 9.95 17.36
C THR A 192 -16.08 9.94 17.14
N ALA A 193 -16.56 9.24 16.12
CA ALA A 193 -17.99 9.07 15.86
C ALA A 193 -18.70 8.37 17.03
N MET A 194 -18.14 7.25 17.50
CA MET A 194 -18.72 6.49 18.62
C MET A 194 -18.69 7.26 19.95
N ALA A 195 -17.66 8.06 20.21
CA ALA A 195 -17.53 8.78 21.48
C ALA A 195 -18.69 9.76 21.75
N ILE A 196 -19.17 10.44 20.70
CA ILE A 196 -20.31 11.37 20.84
C ILE A 196 -21.62 10.61 20.88
N VAL A 197 -21.78 9.59 20.03
CA VAL A 197 -23.00 8.79 19.99
C VAL A 197 -23.20 8.01 21.28
N ARG A 198 -22.13 7.56 21.95
CA ARG A 198 -22.19 6.92 23.28
C ARG A 198 -22.87 7.82 24.31
N GLU A 199 -22.59 9.12 24.33
CA GLU A 199 -23.25 10.03 25.26
C GLU A 199 -24.70 10.31 24.90
N ARG A 200 -25.03 10.27 23.61
CA ARG A 200 -26.41 10.33 23.14
C ARG A 200 -27.20 9.10 23.59
N GLU A 201 -26.66 7.89 23.41
CA GLU A 201 -27.28 6.65 23.87
C GLU A 201 -27.45 6.58 25.39
N ALA A 202 -26.48 7.12 26.14
CA ALA A 202 -26.53 7.17 27.61
C ALA A 202 -27.43 8.30 28.16
N GLY A 203 -28.03 9.13 27.28
CA GLY A 203 -28.86 10.28 27.69
C GLY A 203 -28.08 11.41 28.40
N THR A 204 -26.76 11.32 28.43
CA THR A 204 -25.90 12.33 29.09
C THR A 204 -25.64 13.54 28.22
N LEU A 205 -25.88 13.45 26.93
CA LEU A 205 -25.72 14.57 25.99
C LEU A 205 -26.70 15.72 26.31
N GLU A 206 -27.94 15.39 26.67
CA GLU A 206 -28.95 16.39 27.07
C GLU A 206 -28.51 17.16 28.33
N GLN A 207 -27.93 16.46 29.30
CA GLN A 207 -27.37 17.10 30.50
C GLN A 207 -26.22 18.05 30.18
N LEU A 208 -25.39 17.72 29.18
CA LEU A 208 -24.30 18.58 28.72
C LEU A 208 -24.82 19.82 27.99
N ILE A 209 -25.89 19.70 27.23
CA ILE A 209 -26.51 20.83 26.49
C ILE A 209 -27.14 21.84 27.43
N VAL A 210 -27.71 21.41 28.55
CA VAL A 210 -28.29 22.31 29.57
C VAL A 210 -27.20 23.08 30.35
N THR A 211 -25.97 22.60 30.34
CA THR A 211 -24.86 23.35 30.96
C THR A 211 -24.46 24.53 30.11
N PRO A 212 -23.99 25.64 30.70
CA PRO A 212 -23.58 26.85 29.95
C PRO A 212 -22.21 26.65 29.25
N ILE A 213 -22.07 25.56 28.47
CA ILE A 213 -20.90 25.24 27.67
C ILE A 213 -21.16 25.66 26.22
N HIS A 214 -20.21 26.37 25.63
CA HIS A 214 -20.31 26.74 24.23
C HIS A 214 -20.12 25.50 23.34
N PRO A 215 -20.88 25.33 22.23
CA PRO A 215 -20.75 24.17 21.35
C PRO A 215 -19.32 23.88 20.89
N ILE A 216 -18.53 24.92 20.60
CA ILE A 216 -17.12 24.79 20.22
C ILE A 216 -16.28 24.21 21.38
N GLU A 217 -16.56 24.60 22.63
CA GLU A 217 -15.85 24.05 23.82
C GLU A 217 -16.15 22.56 23.99
N LEU A 218 -17.40 22.16 23.71
CA LEU A 218 -17.80 20.76 23.75
C LEU A 218 -17.09 19.94 22.66
N MET A 219 -17.09 20.45 21.42
CA MET A 219 -16.45 19.80 20.28
C MET A 219 -14.94 19.65 20.51
N LEU A 220 -14.26 20.76 20.86
CA LEU A 220 -12.82 20.73 21.13
C LEU A 220 -12.48 19.85 22.33
N GLY A 221 -13.28 19.89 23.39
CA GLY A 221 -13.05 19.09 24.58
C GLY A 221 -13.15 17.58 24.32
N LYS A 222 -13.95 17.19 23.33
CA LYS A 222 -14.08 15.79 22.90
C LYS A 222 -13.02 15.38 21.90
N THR A 223 -12.69 16.22 20.94
CA THR A 223 -11.75 15.87 19.87
C THR A 223 -10.29 15.95 20.29
N LEU A 224 -9.91 16.89 21.16
CA LEU A 224 -8.52 17.05 21.59
C LEU A 224 -7.90 15.81 22.25
N PRO A 225 -8.60 15.07 23.13
CA PRO A 225 -8.09 13.79 23.65
C PRO A 225 -7.80 12.76 22.57
N PHE A 226 -8.70 12.61 21.57
CA PHE A 226 -8.49 11.69 20.45
C PHE A 226 -7.39 12.18 19.51
N ALA A 227 -7.25 13.49 19.30
CA ALA A 227 -6.13 14.05 18.57
C ALA A 227 -4.77 13.74 19.23
N ALA A 228 -4.70 13.85 20.55
CA ALA A 228 -3.49 13.50 21.32
C ALA A 228 -3.15 12.02 21.20
N ILE A 229 -4.15 11.13 21.27
CA ILE A 229 -3.97 9.69 21.08
C ILE A 229 -3.56 9.39 19.64
N GLY A 230 -4.25 9.95 18.65
CA GLY A 230 -3.90 9.75 17.26
C GLY A 230 -2.47 10.23 16.94
N LEU A 231 -2.03 11.34 17.52
CA LEU A 231 -0.64 11.80 17.39
C LEU A 231 0.34 10.82 18.04
N PHE A 232 0.00 10.28 19.21
CA PHE A 232 0.78 9.23 19.86
C PHE A 232 0.88 7.99 18.99
N ASP A 233 -0.23 7.54 18.39
CA ASP A 233 -0.26 6.40 17.48
C ASP A 233 0.60 6.65 16.22
N VAL A 234 0.53 7.85 15.63
CA VAL A 234 1.42 8.24 14.51
C VAL A 234 2.88 8.08 14.90
N LEU A 235 3.28 8.64 16.04
CA LEU A 235 4.67 8.55 16.51
C LEU A 235 5.07 7.10 16.78
N LEU A 236 4.21 6.33 17.44
CA LEU A 236 4.44 4.92 17.73
C LEU A 236 4.64 4.10 16.46
N ILE A 237 3.75 4.28 15.47
CA ILE A 237 3.82 3.54 14.21
C ILE A 237 5.06 3.96 13.41
N ILE A 238 5.42 5.24 13.35
CA ILE A 238 6.66 5.71 12.69
C ILE A 238 7.89 5.08 13.35
N VAL A 239 7.93 5.00 14.69
CA VAL A 239 9.04 4.35 15.42
C VAL A 239 9.13 2.87 15.06
N VAL A 240 8.01 2.14 15.06
CA VAL A 240 7.98 0.72 14.68
C VAL A 240 8.37 0.53 13.21
N ALA A 241 7.84 1.35 12.30
CA ALA A 241 8.18 1.33 10.88
C ALA A 241 9.69 1.50 10.66
N ARG A 242 10.33 2.43 11.37
CA ARG A 242 11.76 2.70 11.26
C ARG A 242 12.64 1.63 11.92
N LEU A 243 12.29 1.21 13.13
CA LEU A 243 13.15 0.30 13.91
C LEU A 243 12.99 -1.17 13.47
N TRP A 244 11.77 -1.58 13.17
CA TRP A 244 11.46 -2.97 12.84
C TRP A 244 11.50 -3.22 11.32
N PHE A 245 10.75 -2.44 10.56
CA PHE A 245 10.66 -2.62 9.10
C PHE A 245 11.79 -1.91 8.34
N ARG A 246 12.60 -1.08 9.02
CA ARG A 246 13.72 -0.31 8.45
C ARG A 246 13.29 0.56 7.25
N VAL A 247 12.07 1.08 7.28
CA VAL A 247 11.55 1.98 6.25
C VAL A 247 12.35 3.28 6.29
N PRO A 248 13.00 3.69 5.19
CA PRO A 248 13.76 4.93 5.16
C PRO A 248 12.82 6.14 5.16
N ILE A 249 13.10 7.14 6.00
CA ILE A 249 12.43 8.44 5.95
C ILE A 249 13.31 9.34 5.09
N ALA A 250 13.01 9.40 3.79
CA ALA A 250 13.81 10.14 2.81
C ALA A 250 13.48 11.64 2.73
N GLY A 251 12.60 12.16 3.59
CA GLY A 251 12.13 13.54 3.58
C GLY A 251 12.26 14.25 4.93
N SER A 252 11.59 15.40 5.02
CA SER A 252 11.53 16.21 6.24
C SER A 252 10.58 15.59 7.27
N ALA A 253 11.10 15.10 8.40
CA ALA A 253 10.28 14.58 9.49
C ALA A 253 9.28 15.62 10.08
N PRO A 254 9.64 16.92 10.23
CA PRO A 254 8.66 17.94 10.64
C PRO A 254 7.49 18.10 9.65
N LEU A 255 7.77 18.02 8.35
CA LEU A 255 6.72 18.08 7.33
C LEU A 255 5.79 16.86 7.43
N LEU A 256 6.35 15.67 7.60
CA LEU A 256 5.57 14.44 7.82
C LEU A 256 4.63 14.58 9.02
N LEU A 257 5.13 15.09 10.15
CA LEU A 257 4.32 15.32 11.35
C LEU A 257 3.24 16.39 11.13
N ALA A 258 3.56 17.47 10.43
CA ALA A 258 2.58 18.51 10.11
C ALA A 258 1.44 17.97 9.25
N LEU A 259 1.76 17.18 8.22
CA LEU A 259 0.77 16.52 7.36
C LEU A 259 -0.04 15.46 8.13
N ALA A 260 0.59 14.70 9.01
CA ALA A 260 -0.10 13.75 9.88
C ALA A 260 -1.10 14.44 10.82
N VAL A 261 -0.75 15.60 11.37
CA VAL A 261 -1.68 16.43 12.18
C VAL A 261 -2.84 16.93 11.32
N ALA A 262 -2.59 17.43 10.11
CA ALA A 262 -3.64 17.86 9.19
C ALA A 262 -4.58 16.69 8.84
N PHE A 263 -4.03 15.52 8.56
CA PHE A 263 -4.81 14.31 8.31
C PHE A 263 -5.64 13.89 9.52
N LEU A 264 -5.07 13.92 10.73
CA LEU A 264 -5.80 13.65 11.97
C LEU A 264 -6.97 14.61 12.17
N LEU A 265 -6.78 15.91 11.93
CA LEU A 265 -7.86 16.89 12.04
C LEU A 265 -8.99 16.59 11.06
N THR A 266 -8.67 16.17 9.84
CA THR A 266 -9.65 15.77 8.83
C THR A 266 -10.43 14.53 9.27
N THR A 267 -9.75 13.49 9.74
CA THR A 267 -10.40 12.24 10.18
C THR A 267 -11.26 12.43 11.41
N LEU A 268 -10.80 13.25 12.38
CA LEU A 268 -11.59 13.64 13.55
C LEU A 268 -12.82 14.46 13.16
N GLY A 269 -12.67 15.39 12.23
CA GLY A 269 -13.80 16.18 11.68
C GLY A 269 -14.84 15.29 10.98
N LEU A 270 -14.37 14.31 10.20
CA LEU A 270 -15.24 13.32 9.56
C LEU A 270 -15.96 12.46 10.60
N GLY A 271 -15.27 12.01 11.65
CA GLY A 271 -15.90 11.30 12.78
C GLY A 271 -16.97 12.12 13.48
N LEU A 272 -16.73 13.43 13.71
CA LEU A 272 -17.72 14.36 14.24
C LEU A 272 -18.95 14.43 13.33
N PHE A 273 -18.74 14.59 12.03
CA PHE A 273 -19.82 14.63 11.04
C PHE A 273 -20.67 13.36 11.07
N ILE A 274 -20.03 12.19 11.07
CA ILE A 274 -20.72 10.89 11.16
C ILE A 274 -21.54 10.79 12.46
N SER A 275 -21.04 11.33 13.56
CA SER A 275 -21.75 11.32 14.84
C SER A 275 -23.07 12.09 14.81
N THR A 276 -23.21 13.09 13.93
CA THR A 276 -24.43 13.88 13.80
C THR A 276 -25.57 13.09 13.18
N VAL A 277 -25.26 12.23 12.21
CA VAL A 277 -26.25 11.41 11.49
C VAL A 277 -26.52 10.06 12.16
N SER A 278 -25.64 9.59 13.04
CA SER A 278 -25.76 8.28 13.69
C SER A 278 -26.50 8.38 15.01
N ARG A 279 -27.38 7.43 15.27
CA ARG A 279 -28.17 7.34 16.52
C ARG A 279 -27.60 6.34 17.52
N THR A 280 -26.91 5.29 17.04
CA THR A 280 -26.30 4.24 17.85
C THR A 280 -24.83 4.10 17.55
N GLN A 281 -24.02 3.62 18.51
CA GLN A 281 -22.59 3.37 18.34
C GLN A 281 -22.34 2.39 17.20
N GLN A 282 -23.17 1.37 17.06
CA GLN A 282 -23.07 0.40 15.98
C GLN A 282 -23.30 1.05 14.61
N GLN A 283 -24.33 1.92 14.51
CA GLN A 283 -24.57 2.70 13.29
C GLN A 283 -23.39 3.61 12.97
N ALA A 284 -22.82 4.30 13.97
CA ALA A 284 -21.68 5.18 13.79
C ALA A 284 -20.45 4.43 13.25
N MET A 285 -20.18 3.25 13.81
CA MET A 285 -19.07 2.39 13.35
C MET A 285 -19.27 1.91 11.91
N LEU A 286 -20.47 1.43 11.56
CA LEU A 286 -20.79 0.99 10.21
C LEU A 286 -20.70 2.15 9.21
N THR A 287 -21.25 3.33 9.57
CA THR A 287 -21.19 4.51 8.71
C THR A 287 -19.74 4.96 8.51
N ALA A 288 -18.91 4.96 9.56
CA ALA A 288 -17.49 5.27 9.45
C ALA A 288 -16.77 4.31 8.48
N PHE A 289 -17.06 3.02 8.58
CA PHE A 289 -16.51 2.02 7.66
C PHE A 289 -16.94 2.28 6.22
N PHE A 290 -18.24 2.53 5.97
CA PHE A 290 -18.76 2.80 4.62
C PHE A 290 -18.26 4.11 4.01
N VAL A 291 -17.79 5.06 4.81
CA VAL A 291 -17.20 6.31 4.31
C VAL A 291 -15.69 6.16 4.09
N VAL A 292 -14.99 5.54 5.03
CA VAL A 292 -13.51 5.43 4.97
C VAL A 292 -13.06 4.40 3.93
N MET A 293 -13.77 3.25 3.81
CA MET A 293 -13.36 2.20 2.88
C MET A 293 -13.33 2.65 1.40
N PRO A 294 -14.38 3.29 0.86
CA PRO A 294 -14.29 3.85 -0.48
C PRO A 294 -13.16 4.88 -0.64
N SER A 295 -12.94 5.72 0.38
CA SER A 295 -11.86 6.70 0.35
C SER A 295 -10.48 6.04 0.24
N VAL A 296 -10.24 4.92 0.94
CA VAL A 296 -9.00 4.14 0.84
C VAL A 296 -8.86 3.48 -0.52
N ILE A 297 -9.93 2.90 -1.07
CA ILE A 297 -9.92 2.25 -2.38
C ILE A 297 -9.62 3.27 -3.48
N LEU A 298 -10.24 4.45 -3.41
CA LEU A 298 -10.10 5.52 -4.40
C LEU A 298 -8.86 6.39 -4.21
N SER A 299 -8.08 6.18 -3.15
CA SER A 299 -6.87 6.99 -2.86
C SER A 299 -5.67 6.67 -3.76
N GLY A 300 -5.76 5.65 -4.61
CA GLY A 300 -4.61 5.18 -5.40
C GLY A 300 -3.67 4.24 -4.63
N PHE A 301 -3.89 4.05 -3.32
CA PHE A 301 -3.04 3.19 -2.50
C PHE A 301 -3.20 1.69 -2.82
N MET A 302 -4.45 1.21 -2.94
CA MET A 302 -4.73 -0.21 -3.24
C MET A 302 -4.75 -0.49 -4.74
N PHE A 303 -5.27 0.44 -5.53
CA PHE A 303 -5.40 0.30 -6.97
C PHE A 303 -4.84 1.54 -7.67
N PRO A 304 -4.04 1.39 -8.75
CA PRO A 304 -3.54 2.52 -9.51
C PRO A 304 -4.69 3.39 -10.03
N ILE A 305 -4.57 4.71 -9.86
CA ILE A 305 -5.60 5.70 -10.26
C ILE A 305 -5.84 5.62 -11.78
N GLU A 306 -4.79 5.36 -12.56
CA GLU A 306 -4.83 5.24 -14.03
C GLU A 306 -5.80 4.16 -14.54
N ASN A 307 -6.06 3.12 -13.72
CA ASN A 307 -6.97 2.03 -14.05
C ASN A 307 -8.41 2.28 -13.61
N MET A 308 -8.70 3.42 -13.00
CA MET A 308 -10.04 3.75 -12.49
C MET A 308 -10.94 4.28 -13.60
N PRO A 309 -12.25 3.93 -13.61
CA PRO A 309 -13.23 4.54 -14.50
C PRO A 309 -13.30 6.06 -14.30
N ARG A 310 -13.57 6.81 -15.38
CA ARG A 310 -13.65 8.29 -15.34
C ARG A 310 -14.57 8.85 -14.25
N VAL A 311 -15.65 8.15 -13.92
CA VAL A 311 -16.57 8.54 -12.84
C VAL A 311 -15.87 8.48 -11.47
N CYS A 312 -14.97 7.52 -11.25
CA CYS A 312 -14.20 7.41 -10.02
C CYS A 312 -13.11 8.48 -9.93
N LEU A 313 -12.53 8.89 -11.08
CA LEU A 313 -11.53 9.95 -11.14
C LEU A 313 -12.05 11.31 -10.67
N LEU A 314 -13.35 11.59 -10.83
CA LEU A 314 -14.00 12.80 -10.29
C LEU A 314 -13.99 12.87 -8.75
N TYR A 315 -13.79 11.76 -8.07
CA TYR A 315 -13.71 11.67 -6.60
C TYR A 315 -12.27 11.45 -6.08
N THR A 316 -11.31 11.35 -6.97
CA THR A 316 -9.89 11.20 -6.61
C THR A 316 -9.21 12.56 -6.52
N SER A 317 -8.05 12.61 -5.88
CA SER A 317 -7.26 13.84 -5.74
C SER A 317 -6.80 14.45 -7.07
N ASP A 318 -6.81 13.69 -8.16
CA ASP A 318 -6.46 14.16 -9.50
C ASP A 318 -7.54 15.09 -10.13
N ALA A 319 -8.76 15.09 -9.60
CA ALA A 319 -9.79 16.03 -10.04
C ALA A 319 -9.47 17.51 -9.70
N ALA A 320 -8.41 17.76 -8.94
CA ALA A 320 -7.97 19.10 -8.58
C ALA A 320 -6.90 19.68 -9.53
N ASP A 321 -6.35 18.87 -10.44
CA ASP A 321 -5.25 19.26 -11.34
C ASP A 321 -5.72 19.55 -12.79
N GLU A 322 -7.03 19.42 -13.10
CA GLU A 322 -7.69 19.92 -14.30
C GLU A 322 -8.56 21.19 -13.97
#